data_35bc2eaa1f10be702142fb31f0660959
#
_entry.id   35bc2eaa1f10be702142fb31f0660959
#
_cell.length_a   1.000
_cell.length_b   1.000
_cell.length_c   1.000
_cell.angle_alpha   90.00
_cell.angle_beta   90.00
_cell.angle_gamma   90.00
#
_symmetry.space_group_name_H-M   'P 1'
#
loop_
_entity.id
_entity.type
_entity.pdbx_description
1 polymer ?
#
loop_
_entity_poly.entity_id
_entity_poly.type
_entity_poly.pdbx_seq_one_letter_code
_entity_poly.pdbx_strand_id
1 'polypeptide(L)'
;MNGQSTVDVIQSCMPNIKDAWQTPSIDLDTILVAIRIASFGETIDMTTKVPNTNLVKDFTFNLQNLYDKFIGVEFEDTFKIPGFLIQIKPVSYKTATQQSLKAFEEQRIFALVGDADMQESEKLQKFQTSFKKLTDINVNIMMIRAANQKNYFIKI
;
A
#
# COMPACT_ATOMS: atom_id res chain seq x y z
N MET A 1 0.56 5.11 -10.43
CA MET A 1 -0.07 5.62 -9.19
C MET A 1 1.03 5.86 -8.18
N ASN A 2 1.14 7.06 -7.62
CA ASN A 2 2.22 7.42 -6.69
C ASN A 2 1.74 7.64 -5.24
N GLY A 3 0.47 7.35 -4.94
CA GLY A 3 -0.13 7.51 -3.60
C GLY A 3 -0.38 8.95 -3.15
N GLN A 4 -0.02 9.96 -3.95
CA GLN A 4 -0.16 11.37 -3.56
C GLN A 4 -1.63 11.77 -3.32
N SER A 5 -2.54 11.36 -4.17
CA SER A 5 -3.98 11.67 -4.02
C SER A 5 -4.54 11.17 -2.68
N THR A 6 -4.11 10.00 -2.22
CA THR A 6 -4.51 9.44 -0.92
C THR A 6 -3.98 10.31 0.23
N VAL A 7 -2.73 10.74 0.14
CA VAL A 7 -2.11 11.64 1.13
C VAL A 7 -2.86 12.97 1.19
N ASP A 8 -3.16 13.57 0.04
CA ASP A 8 -3.86 14.85 -0.06
C ASP A 8 -5.26 14.77 0.57
N VAL A 9 -6.00 13.68 0.32
CA VAL A 9 -7.32 13.44 0.94
C VAL A 9 -7.19 13.32 2.46
N ILE A 10 -6.26 12.51 2.96
CA ILE A 10 -6.09 12.32 4.40
C ILE A 10 -5.70 13.64 5.07
N GLN A 11 -4.74 14.38 4.55
CA GLN A 11 -4.30 15.65 5.14
C GLN A 11 -5.38 16.72 5.08
N SER A 12 -6.22 16.73 4.04
CA SER A 12 -7.33 17.67 3.93
C SER A 12 -8.45 17.37 4.93
N CYS A 13 -8.75 16.09 5.19
CA CYS A 13 -9.83 15.67 6.08
C CYS A 13 -9.39 15.58 7.54
N MET A 14 -8.10 15.34 7.81
CA MET A 14 -7.54 15.11 9.14
C MET A 14 -6.33 16.00 9.41
N PRO A 15 -6.53 17.29 9.72
CA PRO A 15 -5.43 18.27 9.89
C PRO A 15 -4.48 17.94 11.05
N ASN A 16 -4.87 17.06 11.97
CA ASN A 16 -4.00 16.59 13.05
C ASN A 16 -2.92 15.61 12.58
N ILE A 17 -3.09 15.01 11.40
CA ILE A 17 -2.08 14.16 10.76
C ILE A 17 -1.12 15.07 10.00
N LYS A 18 0.04 15.37 10.61
CA LYS A 18 1.04 16.30 10.03
C LYS A 18 1.68 15.79 8.74
N ASP A 19 1.89 14.49 8.63
CA ASP A 19 2.49 13.83 7.46
C ASP A 19 1.83 12.47 7.24
N ALA A 20 0.86 12.44 6.33
CA ALA A 20 0.13 11.21 6.00
C ALA A 20 1.01 10.14 5.32
N TRP A 21 2.17 10.50 4.76
CA TRP A 21 3.13 9.53 4.26
C TRP A 21 3.73 8.64 5.35
N GLN A 22 3.78 9.14 6.58
CA GLN A 22 4.30 8.40 7.74
C GLN A 22 3.22 7.57 8.45
N THR A 23 1.96 7.69 8.06
CA THR A 23 0.88 6.87 8.61
C THR A 23 1.21 5.39 8.41
N PRO A 24 1.04 4.54 9.45
CA PRO A 24 1.18 3.10 9.31
C PRO A 24 0.26 2.57 8.20
N SER A 25 0.78 1.72 7.33
CA SER A 25 0.00 1.20 6.19
C SER A 25 -1.23 0.40 6.63
N ILE A 26 -1.18 -0.23 7.80
CA ILE A 26 -2.31 -0.98 8.38
C ILE A 26 -3.46 -0.09 8.84
N ASP A 27 -3.19 1.18 9.19
CA ASP A 27 -4.20 2.12 9.65
C ASP A 27 -4.85 2.89 8.49
N LEU A 28 -4.23 2.85 7.32
CA LEU A 28 -4.63 3.67 6.18
C LEU A 28 -6.05 3.34 5.71
N ASP A 29 -6.38 2.06 5.59
CA ASP A 29 -7.70 1.62 5.14
C ASP A 29 -8.78 2.03 6.14
N THR A 30 -8.49 1.93 7.43
CA THR A 30 -9.38 2.39 8.51
C THR A 30 -9.66 3.88 8.40
N ILE A 31 -8.61 4.69 8.19
CA ILE A 31 -8.73 6.14 8.01
C ILE A 31 -9.56 6.48 6.77
N LEU A 32 -9.31 5.84 5.64
CA LEU A 32 -10.06 6.09 4.40
C LEU A 32 -11.53 5.68 4.53
N VAL A 33 -11.83 4.57 5.19
CA VAL A 33 -13.20 4.15 5.47
C VAL A 33 -13.89 5.16 6.39
N ALA A 34 -13.23 5.64 7.44
CA ALA A 34 -13.78 6.67 8.33
C ALA A 34 -14.08 7.97 7.58
N ILE A 35 -13.16 8.46 6.73
CA ILE A 35 -13.37 9.64 5.88
C ILE A 35 -14.56 9.42 4.93
N ARG A 36 -14.66 8.24 4.32
CA ARG A 36 -15.75 7.91 3.41
C ARG A 36 -17.11 7.90 4.13
N ILE A 37 -17.18 7.31 5.33
CA ILE A 37 -18.40 7.30 6.15
C ILE A 37 -18.79 8.73 6.52
N ALA A 38 -17.86 9.53 7.01
CA ALA A 38 -18.12 10.91 7.43
C ALA A 38 -18.58 11.82 6.26
N SER A 39 -18.08 11.56 5.06
CA SER A 39 -18.35 12.40 3.88
C SER A 39 -19.63 12.02 3.12
N PHE A 40 -19.97 10.73 3.07
CA PHE A 40 -21.00 10.20 2.17
C PHE A 40 -21.96 9.20 2.83
N GLY A 41 -21.83 8.96 4.14
CA GLY A 41 -22.63 7.99 4.89
C GLY A 41 -22.08 6.57 4.88
N GLU A 42 -22.76 5.71 5.62
CA GLU A 42 -22.30 4.37 6.01
C GLU A 42 -22.46 3.31 4.92
N THR A 43 -23.16 3.60 3.84
CA THR A 43 -23.51 2.61 2.83
C THR A 43 -22.88 2.91 1.47
N ILE A 44 -22.54 1.86 0.75
CA ILE A 44 -22.16 1.90 -0.67
C ILE A 44 -23.06 0.93 -1.44
N ASP A 45 -23.72 1.46 -2.48
CA ASP A 45 -24.45 0.66 -3.44
C ASP A 45 -23.51 0.26 -4.58
N MET A 46 -23.46 -1.04 -4.86
CA MET A 46 -22.61 -1.60 -5.89
C MET A 46 -23.43 -2.54 -6.77
N THR A 47 -23.18 -2.44 -8.07
CA THR A 47 -23.75 -3.35 -9.06
C THR A 47 -22.67 -4.28 -9.58
N THR A 48 -22.85 -5.57 -9.50
CA THR A 48 -21.89 -6.55 -10.02
C THR A 48 -22.55 -7.65 -10.83
N LYS A 49 -21.79 -8.23 -11.76
CA LYS A 49 -22.21 -9.42 -12.48
C LYS A 49 -21.90 -10.67 -11.67
N VAL A 50 -22.88 -11.54 -11.52
CA VAL A 50 -22.68 -12.85 -10.88
C VAL A 50 -21.77 -13.69 -11.79
N PRO A 51 -20.64 -14.22 -11.29
CA PRO A 51 -19.74 -15.06 -12.07
C PRO A 51 -20.50 -16.25 -12.73
N ASN A 52 -20.13 -16.58 -13.96
CA ASN A 52 -20.73 -17.67 -14.77
C ASN A 52 -22.23 -17.51 -15.08
N THR A 53 -22.79 -16.31 -14.92
CA THR A 53 -24.16 -15.96 -15.29
C THR A 53 -24.19 -14.62 -16.01
N ASN A 54 -25.31 -14.32 -16.70
CA ASN A 54 -25.54 -12.99 -17.27
C ASN A 54 -26.35 -12.09 -16.32
N LEU A 55 -26.54 -12.51 -15.08
CA LEU A 55 -27.33 -11.77 -14.09
C LEU A 55 -26.49 -10.63 -13.50
N VAL A 56 -27.10 -9.47 -13.45
CA VAL A 56 -26.58 -8.30 -12.74
C VAL A 56 -27.33 -8.20 -11.41
N LYS A 57 -26.59 -7.99 -10.33
CA LYS A 57 -27.16 -7.89 -8.98
C LYS A 57 -26.66 -6.62 -8.30
N ASP A 58 -27.57 -5.93 -7.64
CA ASP A 58 -27.28 -4.78 -6.80
C ASP A 58 -27.07 -5.24 -5.36
N PHE A 59 -26.05 -4.68 -4.72
CA PHE A 59 -25.71 -4.93 -3.33
C PHE A 59 -25.49 -3.60 -2.62
N THR A 60 -26.03 -3.51 -1.42
CA THR A 60 -25.69 -2.42 -0.50
C THR A 60 -24.70 -2.96 0.53
N PHE A 61 -23.53 -2.36 0.57
CA PHE A 61 -22.48 -2.71 1.53
C PHE A 61 -22.43 -1.68 2.65
N ASN A 62 -22.45 -2.17 3.91
CA ASN A 62 -22.36 -1.31 5.09
C ASN A 62 -20.90 -1.16 5.53
N LEU A 63 -20.38 0.06 5.39
CA LEU A 63 -19.01 0.43 5.74
C LEU A 63 -18.77 0.48 7.24
N GLN A 64 -19.81 0.75 8.06
CA GLN A 64 -19.66 0.76 9.51
C GLN A 64 -19.24 -0.63 10.03
N ASN A 65 -19.84 -1.69 9.47
CA ASN A 65 -19.45 -3.06 9.82
C ASN A 65 -17.98 -3.37 9.47
N LEU A 66 -17.47 -2.78 8.39
CA LEU A 66 -16.07 -2.92 8.02
C LEU A 66 -15.16 -2.13 8.95
N TYR A 67 -15.54 -0.89 9.25
CA TYR A 67 -14.80 -0.01 10.17
C TYR A 67 -14.69 -0.64 11.57
N ASP A 68 -15.79 -1.16 12.11
CA ASP A 68 -15.82 -1.80 13.42
C ASP A 68 -14.88 -3.03 13.49
N LYS A 69 -14.75 -3.77 12.39
CA LYS A 69 -13.79 -4.86 12.31
C LYS A 69 -12.35 -4.38 12.33
N PHE A 70 -12.05 -3.26 11.68
CA PHE A 70 -10.69 -2.71 11.67
C PHE A 70 -10.26 -2.19 13.03
N ILE A 71 -11.12 -1.43 13.73
CA ILE A 71 -10.80 -0.87 15.04
C ILE A 71 -10.78 -1.91 16.17
N GLY A 72 -11.42 -3.06 15.96
CA GLY A 72 -11.46 -4.15 16.94
C GLY A 72 -10.21 -5.04 16.95
N VAL A 73 -9.24 -4.80 16.07
CA VAL A 73 -8.01 -5.60 16.00
C VAL A 73 -6.91 -4.93 16.82
N GLU A 74 -6.43 -5.62 17.86
CA GLU A 74 -5.24 -5.20 18.61
C GLU A 74 -3.98 -5.63 17.85
N PHE A 75 -3.02 -4.71 17.70
CA PHE A 75 -1.73 -4.98 17.10
C PHE A 75 -0.72 -5.33 18.19
N GLU A 76 -0.26 -6.59 18.20
CA GLU A 76 0.87 -7.01 19.04
C GLU A 76 2.19 -6.63 18.37
N ASP A 77 2.93 -5.72 18.99
CA ASP A 77 4.19 -5.21 18.48
C ASP A 77 5.42 -5.98 19.00
N THR A 78 5.24 -6.79 20.04
CA THR A 78 6.36 -7.41 20.76
C THR A 78 6.18 -8.91 20.94
N PHE A 79 7.14 -9.67 20.42
CA PHE A 79 7.17 -11.13 20.51
C PHE A 79 8.40 -11.60 21.30
N LYS A 80 8.18 -12.50 22.28
CA LYS A 80 9.24 -13.10 23.07
C LYS A 80 9.49 -14.54 22.57
N ILE A 81 10.71 -14.79 22.12
CA ILE A 81 11.20 -16.14 21.83
C ILE A 81 12.41 -16.43 22.73
N PRO A 82 12.78 -17.71 23.01
CA PRO A 82 13.90 -18.00 23.88
C PRO A 82 15.19 -17.28 23.43
N GLY A 83 15.71 -16.40 24.30
CA GLY A 83 16.91 -15.60 24.04
C GLY A 83 16.73 -14.32 23.23
N PHE A 84 15.50 -14.01 22.72
CA PHE A 84 15.26 -12.81 21.92
C PHE A 84 13.94 -12.13 22.26
N LEU A 85 13.96 -10.80 22.19
CA LEU A 85 12.78 -9.94 22.17
C LEU A 85 12.69 -9.30 20.78
N ILE A 86 11.65 -9.64 20.02
CA ILE A 86 11.43 -9.10 18.67
C ILE A 86 10.35 -8.06 18.74
N GLN A 87 10.68 -6.82 18.39
CA GLN A 87 9.69 -5.76 18.23
C GLN A 87 9.43 -5.52 16.74
N ILE A 88 8.16 -5.60 16.35
CA ILE A 88 7.69 -5.37 14.98
C ILE A 88 7.04 -3.99 14.92
N LYS A 89 7.37 -3.23 13.90
CA LYS A 89 6.73 -1.94 13.63
C LYS A 89 6.07 -1.98 12.24
N PRO A 90 4.82 -1.55 12.11
CA PRO A 90 4.18 -1.45 10.81
C PRO A 90 4.97 -0.53 9.87
N VAL A 91 5.03 -0.90 8.61
CA VAL A 91 5.65 -0.04 7.59
C VAL A 91 4.78 1.19 7.33
N SER A 92 5.41 2.34 7.07
CA SER A 92 4.69 3.56 6.69
C SER A 92 4.07 3.43 5.31
N TYR A 93 3.03 4.22 5.03
CA TYR A 93 2.41 4.28 3.71
C TYR A 93 3.41 4.59 2.60
N LYS A 94 4.37 5.48 2.87
CA LYS A 94 5.47 5.79 1.95
C LYS A 94 6.25 4.54 1.55
N THR A 95 6.67 3.75 2.55
CA THR A 95 7.45 2.53 2.31
C THR A 95 6.60 1.48 1.57
N ALA A 96 5.34 1.28 1.97
CA ALA A 96 4.44 0.34 1.32
C ALA A 96 4.19 0.71 -0.16
N THR A 97 3.96 2.01 -0.44
CA THR A 97 3.79 2.51 -1.81
C THR A 97 5.05 2.29 -2.66
N GLN A 98 6.24 2.55 -2.11
CA GLN A 98 7.50 2.31 -2.81
C GLN A 98 7.73 0.83 -3.11
N GLN A 99 7.41 -0.06 -2.17
CA GLN A 99 7.49 -1.51 -2.39
C GLN A 99 6.53 -1.98 -3.48
N SER A 100 5.30 -1.44 -3.51
CA SER A 100 4.31 -1.75 -4.55
C SER A 100 4.75 -1.27 -5.93
N LEU A 101 5.31 -0.06 -6.02
CA LEU A 101 5.87 0.47 -7.26
C LEU A 101 7.05 -0.38 -7.76
N LYS A 102 7.92 -0.81 -6.85
CA LYS A 102 9.02 -1.72 -7.18
C LYS A 102 8.51 -3.02 -7.78
N ALA A 103 7.57 -3.68 -7.11
CA ALA A 103 6.98 -4.93 -7.59
C ALA A 103 6.31 -4.76 -8.97
N PHE A 104 5.63 -3.63 -9.18
CA PHE A 104 5.01 -3.32 -10.47
C PHE A 104 6.05 -3.14 -11.59
N GLU A 105 7.14 -2.41 -11.36
CA GLU A 105 8.20 -2.24 -12.37
C GLU A 105 8.95 -3.55 -12.64
N GLU A 106 9.16 -4.39 -11.62
CA GLU A 106 9.69 -5.75 -11.80
C GLU A 106 8.79 -6.60 -12.70
N GLN A 107 7.47 -6.60 -12.45
CA GLN A 107 6.51 -7.31 -13.31
C GLN A 107 6.52 -6.79 -14.76
N ARG A 108 6.62 -5.47 -14.96
CA ARG A 108 6.75 -4.88 -16.30
C ARG A 108 7.99 -5.35 -17.03
N ILE A 109 9.13 -5.44 -16.34
CA ILE A 109 10.37 -5.96 -16.92
C ILE A 109 10.19 -7.41 -17.37
N PHE A 110 9.60 -8.25 -16.53
CA PHE A 110 9.32 -9.65 -16.88
C PHE A 110 8.36 -9.77 -18.09
N ALA A 111 7.32 -8.95 -18.12
CA ALA A 111 6.38 -8.94 -19.25
C ALA A 111 7.05 -8.52 -20.57
N LEU A 112 7.94 -7.53 -20.54
CA LEU A 112 8.69 -7.09 -21.73
C LEU A 112 9.64 -8.16 -22.28
N VAL A 113 10.27 -8.92 -21.40
CA VAL A 113 11.16 -10.02 -21.81
C VAL A 113 10.38 -11.15 -22.49
N GLY A 114 9.16 -11.42 -22.00
CA GLY A 114 8.30 -12.49 -22.53
C GLY A 114 7.49 -12.12 -23.78
N ASP A 115 7.47 -10.86 -24.20
CA ASP A 115 6.69 -10.40 -25.36
C ASP A 115 7.42 -10.72 -26.67
N ALA A 116 6.93 -11.75 -27.39
CA ALA A 116 7.52 -12.20 -28.64
C ALA A 116 7.21 -11.26 -29.84
N ASP A 117 6.14 -10.47 -29.75
CA ASP A 117 5.64 -9.66 -30.88
C ASP A 117 6.28 -8.25 -30.94
N MET A 118 7.00 -7.84 -29.90
CA MET A 118 7.62 -6.53 -29.81
C MET A 118 8.99 -6.50 -30.51
N GLN A 119 9.28 -5.41 -31.23
CA GLN A 119 10.60 -5.21 -31.84
C GLN A 119 11.71 -5.06 -30.80
N GLU A 120 12.89 -5.62 -31.06
CA GLU A 120 14.04 -5.61 -30.15
C GLU A 120 14.47 -4.20 -29.71
N SER A 121 14.44 -3.22 -30.62
CA SER A 121 14.78 -1.82 -30.31
C SER A 121 13.78 -1.19 -29.30
N GLU A 122 12.51 -1.49 -29.48
CA GLU A 122 11.45 -1.01 -28.58
C GLU A 122 11.51 -1.70 -27.22
N LYS A 123 11.78 -3.01 -27.19
CA LYS A 123 12.03 -3.77 -25.97
C LYS A 123 13.17 -3.15 -25.16
N LEU A 124 14.29 -2.89 -25.81
CA LEU A 124 15.48 -2.34 -25.16
C LEU A 124 15.20 -0.98 -24.55
N GLN A 125 14.50 -0.09 -25.25
CA GLN A 125 14.16 1.25 -24.74
C GLN A 125 13.21 1.16 -23.52
N LYS A 126 12.17 0.33 -23.59
CA LYS A 126 11.23 0.12 -22.50
C LYS A 126 11.91 -0.54 -21.29
N PHE A 127 12.79 -1.52 -21.54
CA PHE A 127 13.58 -2.17 -20.52
C PHE A 127 14.48 -1.15 -19.78
N GLN A 128 15.25 -0.35 -20.51
CA GLN A 128 16.10 0.67 -19.92
C GLN A 128 15.31 1.67 -19.05
N THR A 129 14.14 2.08 -19.53
CA THR A 129 13.26 3.02 -18.78
C THR A 129 12.75 2.39 -17.49
N SER A 130 12.27 1.14 -17.54
CA SER A 130 11.77 0.42 -16.36
C SER A 130 12.89 0.08 -15.38
N PHE A 131 14.07 -0.30 -15.88
CA PHE A 131 15.24 -0.58 -15.05
C PHE A 131 15.75 0.65 -14.31
N LYS A 132 15.77 1.81 -14.97
CA LYS A 132 16.12 3.08 -14.33
C LYS A 132 15.15 3.40 -13.18
N LYS A 133 13.84 3.31 -13.42
CA LYS A 133 12.82 3.52 -12.36
C LYS A 133 13.01 2.58 -11.19
N LEU A 134 13.27 1.29 -11.46
CA LEU A 134 13.52 0.30 -10.43
C LEU A 134 14.75 0.66 -9.58
N THR A 135 15.82 1.13 -10.20
CA THR A 135 17.02 1.57 -9.52
C THR A 135 16.75 2.79 -8.62
N ASP A 136 16.01 3.78 -9.12
CA ASP A 136 15.63 4.96 -8.36
C ASP A 136 14.78 4.61 -7.13
N ILE A 137 13.83 3.67 -7.26
CA ILE A 137 13.00 3.17 -6.15
C ILE A 137 13.88 2.44 -5.12
N ASN A 138 14.80 1.58 -5.57
CA ASN A 138 15.70 0.84 -4.68
C ASN A 138 16.61 1.75 -3.85
N VAL A 139 17.15 2.80 -4.43
CA VAL A 139 17.95 3.79 -3.71
C VAL A 139 17.13 4.44 -2.59
N ASN A 140 15.90 4.85 -2.88
CA ASN A 140 15.01 5.44 -1.89
C ASN A 140 14.68 4.48 -0.74
N ILE A 141 14.41 3.20 -1.04
CA ILE A 141 14.15 2.18 -0.02
C ILE A 141 15.39 1.93 0.84
N MET A 142 16.58 1.86 0.25
CA MET A 142 17.82 1.69 1.00
C MET A 142 18.10 2.87 1.93
N MET A 143 17.85 4.10 1.49
CA MET A 143 17.99 5.29 2.34
C MET A 143 17.02 5.27 3.52
N ILE A 144 15.78 4.84 3.32
CA ILE A 144 14.79 4.67 4.40
C ILE A 144 15.25 3.59 5.39
N ARG A 145 15.78 2.47 4.93
CA ARG A 145 16.32 1.42 5.80
C ARG A 145 17.51 1.93 6.62
N ALA A 146 18.44 2.65 6.03
CA ALA A 146 19.58 3.22 6.74
C ALA A 146 19.15 4.24 7.80
N ALA A 147 18.15 5.07 7.53
CA ALA A 147 17.60 6.01 8.49
C ALA A 147 16.87 5.30 9.64
N ASN A 148 16.20 4.19 9.37
CA ASN A 148 15.47 3.40 10.37
C ASN A 148 16.39 2.44 11.15
N GLN A 149 17.55 2.04 10.61
CA GLN A 149 18.49 1.16 11.32
C GLN A 149 19.04 1.78 12.61
N LYS A 150 19.00 3.09 12.78
CA LYS A 150 19.33 3.74 14.06
C LYS A 150 18.34 3.47 15.19
N ASN A 151 17.16 2.93 14.88
CA ASN A 151 16.12 2.63 15.85
C ASN A 151 15.92 1.12 16.13
N TYR A 152 16.69 0.25 15.46
CA TYR A 152 16.69 -1.19 15.78
C TYR A 152 17.79 -1.48 16.78
N PHE A 153 17.55 -1.20 18.05
CA PHE A 153 18.34 -1.75 19.12
C PHE A 153 17.85 -3.17 19.38
N ILE A 154 18.61 -4.16 18.90
CA ILE A 154 18.59 -5.48 19.48
C ILE A 154 19.27 -5.31 20.84
N LYS A 155 18.50 -5.14 21.91
CA LYS A 155 19.02 -5.34 23.28
C LYS A 155 19.03 -6.84 23.50
N ILE A 156 20.24 -7.42 23.45
CA ILE A 156 20.57 -8.74 23.95
C ILE A 156 20.50 -8.70 25.48
#